data_fb406c8585d681b5d36bc0d398bb7690
#
_entry.id   fb406c8585d681b5d36bc0d398bb7690
#
_cell.length_a   1.000
_cell.length_b   1.000
_cell.length_c   1.000
_cell.angle_alpha   90.00
_cell.angle_beta   90.00
_cell.angle_gamma   90.00
#
_symmetry.space_group_name_H-M   'P 1'
#
loop_
_entity.id
_entity.type
_entity.pdbx_description
1 polymer ?
#
loop_
_entity_poly.entity_id
_entity_poly.type
_entity_poly.pdbx_seq_one_letter_code
_entity_poly.pdbx_strand_id
1 'polypeptide(L)'
;MGIVDAVGWAGATAAVLFMLVFTVDGWTRTGYRPDYHPVSALALGGRGWLQKANFIVCGGGIAIGSLALIEVSILLTLGIGVFGMALIASGVFTMDPMRSYPPGTPAGNPASFSRRHELHDHAGMVVFATVPIAAGIATFTPQLSDPLRVYSAVIAAVVTVGFLAFGQAWENDSARTGLWQRLTILVGWSWLAVLLAISA
;
A
#
# COMPACT_ATOMS: atom_id res chain seq x y z
N MET A 1 11.19 26.54 3.93
CA MET A 1 10.95 25.14 3.54
C MET A 1 11.81 24.85 2.31
N GLY A 2 12.81 24.00 2.44
CA GLY A 2 13.67 23.61 1.34
C GLY A 2 12.98 22.65 0.38
N ILE A 3 13.64 22.30 -0.73
CA ILE A 3 13.09 21.31 -1.69
C ILE A 3 12.95 19.94 -1.01
N VAL A 4 13.92 19.56 -0.17
CA VAL A 4 13.91 18.28 0.58
C VAL A 4 12.67 18.19 1.47
N ASP A 5 12.39 19.24 2.26
CA ASP A 5 11.19 19.32 3.11
C ASP A 5 9.91 19.17 2.25
N ALA A 6 9.85 19.88 1.12
CA ALA A 6 8.66 19.86 0.25
C ALA A 6 8.37 18.46 -0.31
N VAL A 7 9.39 17.72 -0.76
CA VAL A 7 9.19 16.36 -1.30
C VAL A 7 8.88 15.36 -0.20
N GLY A 8 9.46 15.47 1.00
CA GLY A 8 9.11 14.64 2.16
C GLY A 8 7.65 14.80 2.55
N TRP A 9 7.18 16.05 2.71
CA TRP A 9 5.77 16.35 2.99
C TRP A 9 4.82 15.91 1.88
N ALA A 10 5.22 15.99 0.60
CA ALA A 10 4.42 15.49 -0.51
C ALA A 10 4.24 13.96 -0.41
N GLY A 11 5.30 13.24 -0.09
CA GLY A 11 5.23 11.79 0.12
C GLY A 11 4.38 11.40 1.34
N ALA A 12 4.54 12.10 2.46
CA ALA A 12 3.74 11.89 3.66
C ALA A 12 2.24 12.13 3.39
N THR A 13 1.93 13.24 2.70
CA THR A 13 0.55 13.57 2.30
C THR A 13 -0.01 12.51 1.36
N ALA A 14 0.76 12.03 0.41
CA ALA A 14 0.35 10.98 -0.52
C ALA A 14 0.01 9.66 0.22
N ALA A 15 0.80 9.28 1.23
CA ALA A 15 0.52 8.10 2.04
C ALA A 15 -0.80 8.23 2.82
N VAL A 16 -1.06 9.39 3.43
CA VAL A 16 -2.33 9.67 4.13
C VAL A 16 -3.50 9.71 3.16
N LEU A 17 -3.35 10.41 2.03
CA LEU A 17 -4.39 10.54 1.02
C LEU A 17 -4.80 9.17 0.45
N PHE A 18 -3.83 8.28 0.22
CA PHE A 18 -4.11 6.92 -0.23
C PHE A 18 -5.08 6.20 0.71
N MET A 19 -4.83 6.29 2.03
CA MET A 19 -5.69 5.66 3.04
C MET A 19 -7.09 6.28 3.10
N LEU A 20 -7.19 7.59 3.03
CA LEU A 20 -8.46 8.30 3.04
C LEU A 20 -9.33 7.94 1.83
N VAL A 21 -8.75 7.97 0.64
CA VAL A 21 -9.48 7.71 -0.61
C VAL A 21 -10.05 6.29 -0.63
N PHE A 22 -9.25 5.25 -0.38
CA PHE A 22 -9.80 3.89 -0.43
C PHE A 22 -10.81 3.61 0.69
N THR A 23 -10.65 4.27 1.84
CA THR A 23 -11.58 4.10 2.96
C THR A 23 -12.94 4.68 2.60
N VAL A 24 -12.97 5.96 2.20
CA VAL A 24 -14.22 6.66 1.85
C VAL A 24 -14.87 6.00 0.62
N ASP A 25 -14.09 5.70 -0.42
CA ASP A 25 -14.60 5.06 -1.63
C ASP A 25 -15.17 3.66 -1.31
N GLY A 26 -14.49 2.87 -0.51
CA GLY A 26 -14.93 1.52 -0.14
C GLY A 26 -16.24 1.52 0.64
N TRP A 27 -16.46 2.48 1.51
CA TRP A 27 -17.70 2.56 2.32
C TRP A 27 -18.89 3.11 1.53
N THR A 28 -18.63 3.84 0.44
CA THR A 28 -19.69 4.45 -0.38
C THR A 28 -19.96 3.69 -1.67
N ARG A 29 -19.32 2.53 -1.87
CA ARG A 29 -19.36 1.78 -3.13
C ARG A 29 -20.39 0.66 -3.08
N THR A 30 -21.40 0.70 -3.94
CA THR A 30 -22.45 -0.34 -4.02
C THR A 30 -21.83 -1.70 -4.37
N GLY A 31 -22.25 -2.74 -3.63
CA GLY A 31 -21.82 -4.13 -3.82
C GLY A 31 -20.41 -4.44 -3.35
N TYR A 32 -19.65 -3.43 -2.91
CA TYR A 32 -18.34 -3.62 -2.33
C TYR A 32 -18.44 -3.87 -0.81
N ARG A 33 -17.72 -4.87 -0.33
CA ARG A 33 -17.67 -5.23 1.09
C ARG A 33 -16.26 -5.01 1.61
N PRO A 34 -16.03 -3.94 2.40
CA PRO A 34 -14.68 -3.59 2.87
C PRO A 34 -14.00 -4.64 3.73
N ASP A 35 -14.76 -5.44 4.46
CA ASP A 35 -14.29 -6.56 5.27
C ASP A 35 -13.77 -7.74 4.44
N TYR A 36 -14.37 -7.97 3.26
CA TYR A 36 -14.10 -9.12 2.40
C TYR A 36 -13.29 -8.80 1.16
N HIS A 37 -13.68 -7.75 0.41
CA HIS A 37 -12.99 -7.41 -0.84
C HIS A 37 -11.69 -6.63 -0.58
N PRO A 38 -10.61 -6.96 -1.31
CA PRO A 38 -9.35 -6.23 -1.20
C PRO A 38 -9.49 -4.80 -1.72
N VAL A 39 -8.62 -3.90 -1.26
CA VAL A 39 -8.56 -2.50 -1.71
C VAL A 39 -8.38 -2.40 -3.24
N SER A 40 -7.64 -3.33 -3.83
CA SER A 40 -7.43 -3.42 -5.27
C SER A 40 -8.72 -3.58 -6.08
N ALA A 41 -9.74 -4.25 -5.52
CA ALA A 41 -11.01 -4.43 -6.18
C ALA A 41 -11.74 -3.09 -6.42
N LEU A 42 -11.45 -2.05 -5.64
CA LEU A 42 -11.94 -0.69 -5.90
C LEU A 42 -11.49 -0.12 -7.25
N ALA A 43 -10.44 -0.66 -7.87
CA ALA A 43 -10.01 -0.29 -9.22
C ALA A 43 -10.92 -0.84 -10.33
N LEU A 44 -11.93 -1.65 -9.97
CA LEU A 44 -12.92 -2.24 -10.88
C LEU A 44 -14.23 -1.46 -10.90
N GLY A 45 -15.07 -1.74 -11.92
CA GLY A 45 -16.39 -1.12 -12.06
C GLY A 45 -16.35 0.35 -12.47
N GLY A 46 -17.52 1.00 -12.51
CA GLY A 46 -17.67 2.36 -13.07
C GLY A 46 -16.88 3.45 -12.35
N ARG A 47 -16.65 3.32 -11.04
CA ARG A 47 -15.81 4.25 -10.24
C ARG A 47 -14.36 3.77 -10.09
N GLY A 48 -13.95 2.71 -10.79
CA GLY A 48 -12.61 2.14 -10.71
C GLY A 48 -11.48 3.12 -11.02
N TRP A 49 -11.76 4.15 -11.81
CA TRP A 49 -10.82 5.22 -12.13
C TRP A 49 -10.29 5.94 -10.88
N LEU A 50 -11.13 6.11 -9.85
CA LEU A 50 -10.73 6.80 -8.62
C LEU A 50 -9.61 6.04 -7.90
N GLN A 51 -9.77 4.72 -7.73
CA GLN A 51 -8.73 3.91 -7.08
C GLN A 51 -7.49 3.74 -7.96
N LYS A 52 -7.64 3.68 -9.29
CA LYS A 52 -6.49 3.70 -10.22
C LYS A 52 -5.70 5.00 -10.08
N ALA A 53 -6.39 6.14 -10.07
CA ALA A 53 -5.76 7.44 -9.84
C ALA A 53 -5.08 7.51 -8.47
N ASN A 54 -5.74 6.99 -7.42
CA ASN A 54 -5.19 6.91 -6.07
C ASN A 54 -3.87 6.12 -6.05
N PHE A 55 -3.81 4.95 -6.68
CA PHE A 55 -2.59 4.16 -6.81
C PHE A 55 -1.47 4.93 -7.52
N ILE A 56 -1.78 5.55 -8.66
CA ILE A 56 -0.77 6.19 -9.53
C ILE A 56 -0.27 7.49 -8.89
N VAL A 57 -1.18 8.36 -8.45
CA VAL A 57 -0.82 9.67 -7.89
C VAL A 57 -0.11 9.52 -6.56
N CYS A 58 -0.65 8.68 -5.65
CA CYS A 58 -0.04 8.49 -4.34
C CYS A 58 1.27 7.69 -4.46
N GLY A 59 1.34 6.70 -5.36
CA GLY A 59 2.58 5.99 -5.65
C GLY A 59 3.68 6.92 -6.15
N GLY A 60 3.33 7.83 -7.08
CA GLY A 60 4.25 8.87 -7.58
C GLY A 60 4.70 9.84 -6.48
N GLY A 61 3.76 10.31 -5.65
CA GLY A 61 4.07 11.17 -4.52
C GLY A 61 5.02 10.53 -3.51
N ILE A 62 4.81 9.24 -3.19
CA ILE A 62 5.68 8.49 -2.29
C ILE A 62 7.05 8.23 -2.92
N ALA A 63 7.11 7.86 -4.22
CA ALA A 63 8.37 7.66 -4.92
C ALA A 63 9.22 8.93 -4.97
N ILE A 64 8.61 10.09 -5.22
CA ILE A 64 9.29 11.38 -5.15
C ILE A 64 9.67 11.71 -3.70
N GLY A 65 8.75 11.48 -2.75
CA GLY A 65 8.98 11.71 -1.33
C GLY A 65 10.15 10.93 -0.75
N SER A 66 10.46 9.75 -1.31
CA SER A 66 11.60 8.95 -0.87
C SER A 66 12.94 9.68 -1.00
N LEU A 67 13.04 10.65 -1.91
CA LEU A 67 14.25 11.45 -2.09
C LEU A 67 14.62 12.29 -0.86
N ALA A 68 13.66 12.59 0.04
CA ALA A 68 13.94 13.24 1.32
C ALA A 68 14.81 12.38 2.25
N LEU A 69 14.91 11.07 1.98
CA LEU A 69 15.68 10.13 2.79
C LEU A 69 17.13 9.93 2.29
N ILE A 70 17.54 10.61 1.21
CA ILE A 70 18.83 10.32 0.56
C ILE A 70 20.04 10.54 1.49
N GLU A 71 19.99 11.59 2.33
CA GLU A 71 21.01 11.89 3.32
C GLU A 71 20.89 11.02 4.59
N VAL A 72 19.71 10.41 4.80
CA VAL A 72 19.45 9.53 5.93
C VAL A 72 19.90 8.11 5.63
N SER A 73 19.45 7.54 4.50
CA SER A 73 19.80 6.18 4.08
C SER A 73 19.42 5.94 2.62
N ILE A 74 20.42 5.64 1.81
CA ILE A 74 20.20 5.25 0.40
C ILE A 74 19.33 3.99 0.29
N LEU A 75 19.43 3.05 1.24
CA LEU A 75 18.61 1.84 1.24
C LEU A 75 17.12 2.15 1.49
N LEU A 76 16.83 3.10 2.40
CA LEU A 76 15.46 3.58 2.60
C LEU A 76 14.95 4.33 1.38
N THR A 77 15.76 5.21 0.79
CA THR A 77 15.39 5.93 -0.43
C THR A 77 15.01 4.96 -1.54
N LEU A 78 15.86 3.98 -1.83
CA LEU A 78 15.62 2.99 -2.88
C LEU A 78 14.41 2.10 -2.55
N GLY A 79 14.30 1.58 -1.32
CA GLY A 79 13.19 0.74 -0.90
C GLY A 79 11.84 1.46 -1.03
N ILE A 80 11.73 2.68 -0.51
CA ILE A 80 10.48 3.46 -0.59
C ILE A 80 10.21 3.94 -2.02
N GLY A 81 11.25 4.22 -2.81
CA GLY A 81 11.11 4.48 -4.24
C GLY A 81 10.53 3.29 -4.99
N VAL A 82 11.05 2.07 -4.75
CA VAL A 82 10.51 0.82 -5.31
C VAL A 82 9.08 0.58 -4.88
N PHE A 83 8.75 0.81 -3.60
CA PHE A 83 7.38 0.76 -3.11
C PHE A 83 6.44 1.67 -3.91
N GLY A 84 6.81 2.95 -4.09
CA GLY A 84 5.99 3.90 -4.85
C GLY A 84 5.79 3.48 -6.31
N MET A 85 6.85 2.98 -6.96
CA MET A 85 6.77 2.46 -8.34
C MET A 85 5.89 1.21 -8.44
N ALA A 86 5.96 0.30 -7.47
CA ALA A 86 5.10 -0.88 -7.42
C ALA A 86 3.63 -0.48 -7.17
N LEU A 87 3.39 0.55 -6.37
CA LEU A 87 2.06 1.10 -6.17
C LEU A 87 1.48 1.69 -7.47
N ILE A 88 2.28 2.42 -8.27
CA ILE A 88 1.91 2.87 -9.61
C ILE A 88 1.55 1.67 -10.50
N ALA A 89 2.39 0.63 -10.53
CA ALA A 89 2.14 -0.57 -11.30
C ALA A 89 0.81 -1.24 -10.91
N SER A 90 0.46 -1.26 -9.62
CA SER A 90 -0.83 -1.76 -9.13
C SER A 90 -2.04 -0.95 -9.63
N GLY A 91 -1.84 0.32 -9.98
CA GLY A 91 -2.87 1.16 -10.60
C GLY A 91 -2.98 0.97 -12.12
N VAL A 92 -1.85 0.71 -12.78
CA VAL A 92 -1.79 0.44 -14.23
C VAL A 92 -2.32 -0.95 -14.56
N PHE A 93 -1.89 -1.95 -13.81
CA PHE A 93 -2.36 -3.33 -13.91
C PHE A 93 -3.45 -3.56 -12.87
N THR A 94 -4.64 -3.93 -13.30
CA THR A 94 -5.77 -4.17 -12.37
C THR A 94 -6.01 -5.66 -12.22
N MET A 95 -6.46 -6.06 -11.03
CA MET A 95 -6.93 -7.41 -10.79
C MET A 95 -8.14 -7.74 -11.67
N ASP A 96 -8.42 -9.02 -11.88
CA ASP A 96 -9.63 -9.49 -12.55
C ASP A 96 -10.86 -9.36 -11.64
N PRO A 97 -12.08 -9.20 -12.20
CA PRO A 97 -13.32 -9.33 -11.46
C PRO A 97 -13.45 -10.71 -10.82
N MET A 98 -13.75 -10.76 -9.52
CA MET A 98 -13.91 -12.01 -8.77
C MET A 98 -14.72 -11.80 -7.47
N ARG A 99 -15.09 -12.88 -6.82
CA ARG A 99 -15.72 -12.85 -5.49
C ARG A 99 -16.96 -11.96 -5.45
N SER A 100 -17.80 -12.04 -6.49
CA SER A 100 -19.04 -11.26 -6.66
C SER A 100 -18.83 -9.74 -6.80
N TYR A 101 -17.62 -9.28 -7.14
CA TYR A 101 -17.35 -7.86 -7.36
C TYR A 101 -16.55 -7.59 -8.66
N PRO A 102 -16.96 -6.60 -9.48
CA PRO A 102 -18.14 -5.71 -9.37
C PRO A 102 -19.48 -6.48 -9.44
N PRO A 103 -20.63 -5.83 -9.08
CA PRO A 103 -21.93 -6.48 -9.19
C PRO A 103 -22.17 -7.15 -10.55
N GLY A 104 -22.63 -8.39 -10.55
CA GLY A 104 -22.79 -9.23 -11.76
C GLY A 104 -21.59 -10.17 -12.01
N THR A 105 -20.51 -10.06 -11.24
CA THR A 105 -19.38 -11.01 -11.29
C THR A 105 -19.76 -12.30 -10.55
N PRO A 106 -19.38 -13.51 -11.06
CA PRO A 106 -19.57 -14.76 -10.36
C PRO A 106 -18.89 -14.78 -8.97
N ALA A 107 -19.42 -15.62 -8.07
CA ALA A 107 -18.78 -15.90 -6.79
C ALA A 107 -17.48 -16.70 -6.99
N GLY A 108 -16.53 -16.50 -6.07
CA GLY A 108 -15.22 -17.19 -6.10
C GLY A 108 -14.22 -16.56 -7.08
N ASN A 109 -13.16 -17.28 -7.32
CA ASN A 109 -12.08 -16.87 -8.21
C ASN A 109 -12.33 -17.36 -9.65
N PRO A 110 -11.83 -16.68 -10.70
CA PRO A 110 -11.91 -17.16 -12.07
C PRO A 110 -11.08 -18.45 -12.24
N ALA A 111 -11.43 -19.26 -13.24
CA ALA A 111 -10.70 -20.51 -13.55
C ALA A 111 -9.26 -20.28 -14.01
N SER A 112 -8.98 -19.12 -14.59
CA SER A 112 -7.64 -18.64 -14.95
C SER A 112 -7.56 -17.14 -14.81
N PHE A 113 -6.41 -16.64 -14.41
CA PHE A 113 -6.16 -15.19 -14.26
C PHE A 113 -5.61 -14.61 -15.56
N SER A 114 -5.97 -13.34 -15.81
CA SER A 114 -5.38 -12.58 -16.91
C SER A 114 -3.93 -12.18 -16.59
N ARG A 115 -3.11 -11.96 -17.62
CA ARG A 115 -1.76 -11.43 -17.44
C ARG A 115 -1.74 -10.08 -16.69
N ARG A 116 -2.79 -9.27 -16.81
CA ARG A 116 -2.90 -8.01 -16.04
C ARG A 116 -3.06 -8.28 -14.56
N HIS A 117 -3.86 -9.28 -14.20
CA HIS A 117 -4.01 -9.71 -12.80
C HIS A 117 -2.68 -10.22 -12.23
N GLU A 118 -1.98 -11.09 -12.95
CA GLU A 118 -0.67 -11.59 -12.53
C GLU A 118 0.34 -10.47 -12.29
N LEU A 119 0.40 -9.47 -13.19
CA LEU A 119 1.27 -8.30 -13.02
C LEU A 119 0.85 -7.44 -11.82
N HIS A 120 -0.47 -7.32 -11.57
CA HIS A 120 -1.00 -6.65 -10.39
C HIS A 120 -0.57 -7.37 -9.10
N ASP A 121 -0.66 -8.67 -9.08
CA ASP A 121 -0.29 -9.48 -7.91
C ASP A 121 1.21 -9.40 -7.62
N HIS A 122 2.06 -9.45 -8.65
CA HIS A 122 3.48 -9.22 -8.48
C HIS A 122 3.78 -7.81 -7.93
N ALA A 123 3.12 -6.78 -8.47
CA ALA A 123 3.25 -5.42 -7.95
C ALA A 123 2.78 -5.32 -6.50
N GLY A 124 1.63 -5.91 -6.18
CA GLY A 124 1.09 -6.00 -4.82
C GLY A 124 2.05 -6.71 -3.85
N MET A 125 2.67 -7.82 -4.29
CA MET A 125 3.69 -8.53 -3.51
C MET A 125 4.87 -7.61 -3.17
N VAL A 126 5.37 -6.85 -4.14
CA VAL A 126 6.44 -5.87 -3.91
C VAL A 126 6.00 -4.79 -2.94
N VAL A 127 4.78 -4.23 -3.09
CA VAL A 127 4.22 -3.23 -2.17
C VAL A 127 4.21 -3.75 -0.73
N PHE A 128 3.66 -4.93 -0.48
CA PHE A 128 3.51 -5.47 0.87
C PHE A 128 4.83 -5.97 1.47
N ALA A 129 5.75 -6.50 0.66
CA ALA A 129 7.05 -6.94 1.14
C ALA A 129 7.99 -5.76 1.47
N THR A 130 7.91 -4.67 0.72
CA THR A 130 8.84 -3.54 0.87
C THR A 130 8.64 -2.80 2.20
N VAL A 131 7.41 -2.66 2.70
CA VAL A 131 7.14 -1.91 3.94
C VAL A 131 7.84 -2.53 5.16
N PRO A 132 7.68 -3.83 5.47
CA PRO A 132 8.38 -4.42 6.61
C PRO A 132 9.90 -4.46 6.42
N ILE A 133 10.40 -4.63 5.19
CA ILE A 133 11.83 -4.56 4.88
C ILE A 133 12.36 -3.15 5.15
N ALA A 134 11.70 -2.11 4.65
CA ALA A 134 12.10 -0.72 4.88
C ALA A 134 12.03 -0.35 6.37
N ALA A 135 11.02 -0.80 7.10
CA ALA A 135 10.92 -0.61 8.54
C ALA A 135 12.05 -1.35 9.29
N GLY A 136 12.41 -2.54 8.84
CA GLY A 136 13.60 -3.25 9.34
C GLY A 136 14.88 -2.48 9.10
N ILE A 137 15.09 -1.91 7.91
CA ILE A 137 16.25 -1.05 7.60
C ILE A 137 16.24 0.18 8.51
N ALA A 138 15.10 0.85 8.67
CA ALA A 138 14.97 2.03 9.52
C ALA A 138 15.34 1.74 10.99
N THR A 139 15.05 0.54 11.50
CA THR A 139 15.42 0.10 12.85
C THR A 139 16.94 0.18 13.09
N PHE A 140 17.74 -0.10 12.07
CA PHE A 140 19.19 -0.13 12.15
C PHE A 140 19.86 1.11 11.51
N THR A 141 19.09 2.14 11.13
CA THR A 141 19.61 3.39 10.54
C THR A 141 19.98 4.37 11.65
N PRO A 142 21.28 4.62 11.90
CA PRO A 142 21.73 5.43 13.05
C PRO A 142 21.42 6.92 12.91
N GLN A 143 21.11 7.40 11.71
CA GLN A 143 20.68 8.77 11.43
C GLN A 143 19.28 9.07 11.93
N LEU A 144 18.45 8.04 12.21
CA LEU A 144 17.13 8.18 12.78
C LEU A 144 17.20 8.21 14.31
N SER A 145 16.29 8.96 14.93
CA SER A 145 16.20 9.01 16.40
C SER A 145 15.82 7.63 16.99
N ASP A 146 16.27 7.35 18.20
CA ASP A 146 15.99 6.07 18.88
C ASP A 146 14.48 5.77 18.98
N PRO A 147 13.59 6.73 19.32
CA PRO A 147 12.16 6.45 19.32
C PRO A 147 11.63 6.01 17.95
N LEU A 148 12.12 6.62 16.87
CA LEU A 148 11.68 6.26 15.51
C LEU A 148 12.23 4.89 15.09
N ARG A 149 13.45 4.53 15.49
CA ARG A 149 14.03 3.20 15.27
C ARG A 149 13.25 2.11 16.02
N VAL A 150 12.90 2.34 17.29
CA VAL A 150 12.06 1.41 18.06
C VAL A 150 10.67 1.29 17.45
N TYR A 151 10.05 2.41 17.06
CA TYR A 151 8.77 2.40 16.36
C TYR A 151 8.85 1.58 15.07
N SER A 152 9.91 1.75 14.28
CA SER A 152 10.13 1.01 13.04
C SER A 152 10.29 -0.50 13.28
N ALA A 153 10.96 -0.92 14.36
CA ALA A 153 11.07 -2.33 14.72
C ALA A 153 9.69 -2.96 15.01
N VAL A 154 8.84 -2.25 15.73
CA VAL A 154 7.46 -2.69 16.02
C VAL A 154 6.66 -2.79 14.73
N ILE A 155 6.75 -1.78 13.85
CA ILE A 155 6.05 -1.76 12.56
C ILE A 155 6.52 -2.91 11.66
N ALA A 156 7.84 -3.18 11.59
CA ALA A 156 8.36 -4.29 10.81
C ALA A 156 7.71 -5.62 11.23
N ALA A 157 7.60 -5.87 12.54
CA ALA A 157 6.96 -7.08 13.06
C ALA A 157 5.44 -7.10 12.78
N VAL A 158 4.73 -6.00 13.10
CA VAL A 158 3.26 -5.94 12.97
C VAL A 158 2.82 -6.04 11.51
N VAL A 159 3.51 -5.35 10.58
CA VAL A 159 3.18 -5.40 9.16
C VAL A 159 3.52 -6.76 8.55
N THR A 160 4.62 -7.40 9.00
CA THR A 160 4.92 -8.78 8.57
C THR A 160 3.80 -9.73 8.98
N VAL A 161 3.37 -9.71 10.25
CA VAL A 161 2.26 -10.54 10.73
C VAL A 161 0.96 -10.22 9.99
N GLY A 162 0.67 -8.94 9.79
CA GLY A 162 -0.51 -8.50 9.04
C GLY A 162 -0.51 -8.98 7.59
N PHE A 163 0.63 -8.90 6.91
CA PHE A 163 0.78 -9.39 5.54
C PHE A 163 0.59 -10.90 5.43
N LEU A 164 1.19 -11.68 6.35
CA LEU A 164 0.98 -13.13 6.40
C LEU A 164 -0.49 -13.48 6.70
N ALA A 165 -1.12 -12.78 7.64
CA ALA A 165 -2.53 -12.96 7.95
C ALA A 165 -3.46 -12.62 6.77
N PHE A 166 -3.13 -11.55 6.02
CA PHE A 166 -3.84 -11.20 4.77
C PHE A 166 -3.67 -12.31 3.73
N GLY A 167 -2.44 -12.80 3.49
CA GLY A 167 -2.18 -13.88 2.54
C GLY A 167 -2.95 -15.16 2.90
N GLN A 168 -2.91 -15.57 4.17
CA GLN A 168 -3.67 -16.72 4.64
C GLN A 168 -5.19 -16.52 4.50
N ALA A 169 -5.69 -15.33 4.81
CA ALA A 169 -7.11 -15.00 4.63
C ALA A 169 -7.53 -15.02 3.15
N TRP A 170 -6.63 -14.57 2.25
CA TRP A 170 -6.84 -14.61 0.81
C TRP A 170 -6.95 -16.03 0.28
N GLU A 171 -5.98 -16.91 0.62
CA GLU A 171 -5.95 -18.31 0.19
C GLU A 171 -7.18 -19.10 0.68
N ASN A 172 -7.66 -18.80 1.89
CA ASN A 172 -8.80 -19.49 2.49
C ASN A 172 -10.16 -18.84 2.16
N ASP A 173 -10.22 -17.88 1.24
CA ASP A 173 -11.44 -17.12 0.91
C ASP A 173 -12.19 -16.58 2.15
N SER A 174 -11.43 -16.13 3.14
CA SER A 174 -11.97 -15.65 4.41
C SER A 174 -12.84 -14.41 4.24
N ALA A 175 -13.97 -14.37 4.94
CA ALA A 175 -14.84 -13.20 5.02
C ALA A 175 -14.13 -11.93 5.58
N ARG A 176 -12.92 -12.08 6.15
CA ARG A 176 -12.12 -10.98 6.73
C ARG A 176 -10.88 -10.64 5.90
N THR A 177 -10.78 -11.12 4.66
CA THR A 177 -9.64 -10.86 3.77
C THR A 177 -9.38 -9.36 3.60
N GLY A 178 -10.42 -8.59 3.27
CA GLY A 178 -10.32 -7.16 3.12
C GLY A 178 -9.99 -6.42 4.41
N LEU A 179 -10.46 -6.91 5.55
CA LEU A 179 -10.12 -6.35 6.87
C LEU A 179 -8.62 -6.48 7.17
N TRP A 180 -8.05 -7.69 7.01
CA TRP A 180 -6.63 -7.91 7.24
C TRP A 180 -5.75 -7.04 6.33
N GLN A 181 -6.11 -6.94 5.06
CA GLN A 181 -5.39 -6.07 4.14
C GLN A 181 -5.42 -4.61 4.59
N ARG A 182 -6.60 -4.08 4.96
CA ARG A 182 -6.76 -2.69 5.41
C ARG A 182 -5.97 -2.38 6.66
N LEU A 183 -6.03 -3.25 7.67
CA LEU A 183 -5.26 -3.06 8.89
C LEU A 183 -3.77 -3.01 8.59
N THR A 184 -3.27 -3.90 7.74
CA THR A 184 -1.87 -3.92 7.31
C THR A 184 -1.49 -2.62 6.59
N ILE A 185 -2.33 -2.15 5.67
CA ILE A 185 -2.11 -0.89 4.95
C ILE A 185 -2.12 0.28 5.93
N LEU A 186 -3.15 0.40 6.79
CA LEU A 186 -3.27 1.52 7.72
C LEU A 186 -2.04 1.63 8.62
N VAL A 187 -1.55 0.53 9.16
CA VAL A 187 -0.35 0.52 10.01
C VAL A 187 0.90 0.88 9.20
N GLY A 188 1.12 0.22 8.07
CA GLY A 188 2.33 0.43 7.26
C GLY A 188 2.41 1.83 6.63
N TRP A 189 1.31 2.32 6.06
CA TRP A 189 1.28 3.66 5.45
C TRP A 189 1.33 4.79 6.48
N SER A 190 0.78 4.58 7.69
CA SER A 190 0.94 5.54 8.78
C SER A 190 2.41 5.68 9.19
N TRP A 191 3.14 4.57 9.31
CA TRP A 191 4.58 4.59 9.53
C TRP A 191 5.33 5.32 8.41
N LEU A 192 5.00 5.02 7.16
CA LEU A 192 5.60 5.65 6.00
C LEU A 192 5.37 7.17 5.99
N ALA A 193 4.15 7.62 6.31
CA ALA A 193 3.83 9.04 6.43
C ALA A 193 4.66 9.73 7.52
N VAL A 194 4.80 9.09 8.69
CA VAL A 194 5.63 9.61 9.79
C VAL A 194 7.10 9.68 9.39
N LEU A 195 7.65 8.62 8.78
CA LEU A 195 9.05 8.58 8.35
C LEU A 195 9.35 9.71 7.36
N LEU A 196 8.51 9.89 6.34
CA LEU A 196 8.70 10.92 5.32
C LEU A 196 8.52 12.34 5.87
N ALA A 197 7.56 12.54 6.81
CA ALA A 197 7.32 13.84 7.43
C ALA A 197 8.46 14.28 8.38
N ILE A 198 9.12 13.33 9.06
CA ILE A 198 10.23 13.65 9.97
C ILE A 198 11.53 13.89 9.20
N SER A 199 11.65 13.36 7.99
CA SER A 199 12.81 13.54 7.10
C SER A 199 12.68 14.74 6.16
N ALA A 200 11.57 15.51 6.31
CA ALA A 200 11.25 16.69 5.55
C ALA A 200 11.90 17.96 6.11
#